data_181cb33465939fa82a7dd3d6cb00fe2f
#
_entry.id   181cb33465939fa82a7dd3d6cb00fe2f
#
_cell.length_a   1.000
_cell.length_b   1.000
_cell.length_c   1.000
_cell.angle_alpha   90.00
_cell.angle_beta   90.00
_cell.angle_gamma   90.00
#
_symmetry.space_group_name_H-M   'P 1'
#
loop_
_entity.id
_entity.type
_entity.pdbx_description
1 polymer ?
#
loop_
_entity_poly.entity_id
_entity_poly.type
_entity_poly.pdbx_seq_one_letter_code
_entity_poly.pdbx_strand_id
1 'polypeptide(L)'
;MDNGLFTPQDLEELSARGITPEAAAHQVEEIRKGFPYLEILTSASLEQGILRVETSEEARYMDLWEEYLLSGKASVYKMVPASGAASRMFKMLYNFLEAPYTAPEKPEEERFFSHINQFAFYEYLNEACLRNNWKSIPKLIAAGEYKTIVENLLLPKGLGYGSKPKALLLFHNYKEAPRTSAEEHLVEGALYARDREGMVRLHFTVSPEHRKEFEALIHSIQPIYEDLYGVRYDISFSEQLPSTDTLALTPEGELFRTDTGHLLFRPGGHGALIHNLGKLPTDVVFIKNIDNVVPDPYKGSTIMYKKFLGGVLIALRRQIFSYLTLLEKGKPSHAQIEEILGFLEGQLSITVPEDLDKEDSSTIKWIQGRLNRPIRVCGMVRNQGEPGGGPFIVREHDGSSSLQILESSQIDMEDAGQRAFFEAGGYFNPVDLVCSIRDYKGRPFDLTKFVNPKTAFISHKSLSGRELLALELPGLWNGAMHDWNTAFVEVPLDTFNPVKEVNDLLRTEHQNPA
;
A
#
# COMPACT_ATOMS: atom_id res chain seq x y z
N MET A 1 -3.02 26.57 23.25
CA MET A 1 -2.25 27.76 23.67
C MET A 1 -0.79 27.46 23.41
N ASP A 2 -0.19 28.25 22.55
CA ASP A 2 1.22 28.09 22.17
C ASP A 2 2.08 28.44 23.40
N ASN A 3 2.64 27.46 24.08
CA ASN A 3 3.47 27.63 25.28
C ASN A 3 4.90 28.13 24.96
N GLY A 4 5.10 28.83 23.82
CA GLY A 4 6.44 29.27 23.38
C GLY A 4 7.30 28.16 22.80
N LEU A 5 6.67 27.05 22.36
CA LEU A 5 7.36 25.90 21.72
C LEU A 5 7.90 26.29 20.35
N PHE A 6 7.17 27.12 19.60
CA PHE A 6 7.50 27.51 18.24
C PHE A 6 7.94 28.96 18.13
N THR A 7 8.98 29.21 17.37
CA THR A 7 9.41 30.58 17.00
C THR A 7 8.48 31.17 15.92
N PRO A 8 8.49 32.51 15.70
CA PRO A 8 7.74 33.10 14.59
C PRO A 8 8.04 32.46 13.22
N GLN A 9 9.29 32.10 12.96
CA GLN A 9 9.71 31.41 11.75
C GLN A 9 9.07 30.01 11.65
N ASP A 10 9.04 29.26 12.77
CA ASP A 10 8.40 27.93 12.81
C ASP A 10 6.90 28.02 12.48
N LEU A 11 6.22 29.05 12.99
CA LEU A 11 4.80 29.28 12.71
C LEU A 11 4.55 29.58 11.21
N GLU A 12 5.45 30.31 10.55
CA GLU A 12 5.39 30.52 9.09
C GLU A 12 5.59 29.22 8.33
N GLU A 13 6.54 28.38 8.74
CA GLU A 13 6.82 27.07 8.11
C GLU A 13 5.66 26.09 8.26
N LEU A 14 5.02 26.05 9.45
CA LEU A 14 3.83 25.27 9.71
C LEU A 14 2.64 25.75 8.85
N SER A 15 2.41 27.07 8.84
CA SER A 15 1.34 27.69 8.05
C SER A 15 1.48 27.40 6.55
N ALA A 16 2.71 27.47 6.03
CA ALA A 16 3.01 27.18 4.61
C ALA A 16 2.64 25.74 4.21
N ARG A 17 2.60 24.81 5.17
CA ARG A 17 2.17 23.41 4.97
C ARG A 17 0.69 23.19 5.31
N GLY A 18 -0.01 24.16 5.86
CA GLY A 18 -1.37 24.01 6.34
C GLY A 18 -1.45 23.20 7.65
N ILE A 19 -0.39 23.20 8.45
CA ILE A 19 -0.34 22.59 9.79
C ILE A 19 -0.63 23.68 10.82
N THR A 20 -1.59 23.45 11.71
CA THR A 20 -1.85 24.40 12.79
C THR A 20 -0.86 24.25 13.93
N PRO A 21 -0.53 25.31 14.68
CA PRO A 21 0.37 25.22 15.83
C PRO A 21 -0.11 24.21 16.89
N GLU A 22 -1.42 24.08 17.08
CA GLU A 22 -2.02 23.11 18.01
C GLU A 22 -1.78 21.66 17.54
N ALA A 23 -1.96 21.39 16.23
CA ALA A 23 -1.68 20.08 15.67
C ALA A 23 -0.19 19.73 15.77
N ALA A 24 0.69 20.69 15.50
CA ALA A 24 2.13 20.51 15.63
C ALA A 24 2.55 20.26 17.08
N ALA A 25 2.02 21.02 18.04
CA ALA A 25 2.27 20.80 19.47
C ALA A 25 1.77 19.43 19.94
N HIS A 26 0.61 19.00 19.46
CA HIS A 26 0.09 17.66 19.73
C HIS A 26 1.01 16.56 19.20
N GLN A 27 1.54 16.70 17.98
CA GLN A 27 2.53 15.75 17.45
C GLN A 27 3.79 15.66 18.33
N VAL A 28 4.30 16.80 18.81
CA VAL A 28 5.46 16.82 19.71
C VAL A 28 5.17 16.07 21.01
N GLU A 29 3.99 16.28 21.59
CA GLU A 29 3.57 15.55 22.80
C GLU A 29 3.43 14.04 22.55
N GLU A 30 2.85 13.64 21.42
CA GLU A 30 2.71 12.24 21.03
C GLU A 30 4.07 11.56 20.84
N ILE A 31 5.03 12.23 20.17
CA ILE A 31 6.39 11.69 20.00
C ILE A 31 7.09 11.51 21.36
N ARG A 32 6.92 12.47 22.28
CA ARG A 32 7.52 12.40 23.63
C ARG A 32 6.89 11.31 24.50
N LYS A 33 5.58 11.12 24.38
CA LYS A 33 4.81 10.16 25.20
C LYS A 33 4.89 8.73 24.65
N GLY A 34 5.04 8.55 23.34
CA GLY A 34 4.90 7.29 22.64
C GLY A 34 3.44 6.85 22.48
N PHE A 35 3.26 5.70 21.83
CA PHE A 35 1.94 5.13 21.52
C PHE A 35 1.76 3.80 22.25
N PRO A 36 0.52 3.50 22.70
CA PRO A 36 0.23 2.20 23.28
C PRO A 36 0.24 1.11 22.19
N TYR A 37 0.58 -0.11 22.58
CA TYR A 37 0.37 -1.28 21.74
C TYR A 37 -1.09 -1.70 21.75
N LEU A 38 -1.54 -2.34 20.65
CA LEU A 38 -2.84 -2.98 20.59
C LEU A 38 -2.79 -4.33 21.30
N GLU A 39 -3.88 -4.70 21.97
CA GLU A 39 -4.01 -6.03 22.59
C GLU A 39 -4.35 -7.07 21.51
N ILE A 40 -3.38 -7.89 21.12
CA ILE A 40 -3.58 -8.99 20.19
C ILE A 40 -4.22 -10.16 20.95
N LEU A 41 -5.34 -10.67 20.43
CA LEU A 41 -6.00 -11.87 20.93
C LEU A 41 -5.41 -13.13 20.31
N THR A 42 -5.11 -13.09 19.01
CA THR A 42 -4.44 -14.15 18.27
C THR A 42 -3.98 -13.66 16.89
N SER A 43 -3.02 -14.36 16.26
CA SER A 43 -2.77 -14.23 14.82
C SER A 43 -3.95 -14.81 14.03
N ALA A 44 -4.34 -14.14 12.94
CA ALA A 44 -5.40 -14.69 12.08
C ALA A 44 -4.90 -15.88 11.26
N SER A 45 -5.71 -16.90 11.15
CA SER A 45 -5.44 -18.16 10.44
C SER A 45 -6.69 -18.62 9.69
N LEU A 46 -6.58 -19.75 8.97
CA LEU A 46 -7.75 -20.36 8.28
C LEU A 46 -8.79 -20.91 9.26
N GLU A 47 -8.39 -21.20 10.48
CA GLU A 47 -9.29 -21.63 11.55
C GLU A 47 -10.04 -20.45 12.15
N GLN A 48 -9.43 -19.25 12.09
CA GLN A 48 -10.03 -18.05 12.66
C GLN A 48 -9.51 -16.77 11.97
N GLY A 49 -10.42 -15.98 11.39
CA GLY A 49 -10.12 -14.63 10.88
C GLY A 49 -9.72 -14.57 9.41
N ILE A 50 -9.27 -15.66 8.78
CA ILE A 50 -9.00 -15.71 7.34
C ILE A 50 -10.01 -16.61 6.67
N LEU A 51 -10.77 -16.08 5.73
CA LEU A 51 -11.71 -16.84 4.93
C LEU A 51 -10.95 -17.66 3.89
N ARG A 52 -11.19 -18.96 3.91
CA ARG A 52 -10.86 -19.85 2.81
C ARG A 52 -12.12 -20.14 2.04
N VAL A 53 -12.09 -19.85 0.75
CA VAL A 53 -13.19 -20.15 -0.16
C VAL A 53 -12.83 -21.42 -0.93
N GLU A 54 -13.75 -22.38 -0.95
CA GLU A 54 -13.56 -23.60 -1.76
C GLU A 54 -13.55 -23.23 -3.25
N THR A 55 -12.70 -23.91 -4.02
CA THR A 55 -12.52 -23.63 -5.47
C THR A 55 -13.85 -23.69 -6.24
N SER A 56 -14.81 -24.48 -5.78
CA SER A 56 -16.16 -24.56 -6.36
C SER A 56 -16.99 -23.29 -6.18
N GLU A 57 -16.66 -22.46 -5.19
CA GLU A 57 -17.34 -21.20 -4.90
C GLU A 57 -16.61 -19.98 -5.49
N GLU A 58 -15.31 -20.10 -5.82
CA GLU A 58 -14.52 -19.00 -6.40
C GLU A 58 -15.16 -18.46 -7.68
N ALA A 59 -15.66 -19.34 -8.54
CA ALA A 59 -16.35 -18.96 -9.77
C ALA A 59 -17.58 -18.07 -9.49
N ARG A 60 -18.37 -18.38 -8.46
CA ARG A 60 -19.53 -17.58 -8.05
C ARG A 60 -19.15 -16.15 -7.67
N TYR A 61 -18.03 -15.96 -6.95
CA TYR A 61 -17.59 -14.62 -6.60
C TYR A 61 -17.03 -13.87 -7.82
N MET A 62 -16.33 -14.54 -8.72
CA MET A 62 -15.91 -13.93 -9.98
C MET A 62 -17.10 -13.49 -10.84
N ASP A 63 -18.16 -14.32 -10.91
CA ASP A 63 -19.40 -13.96 -11.60
C ASP A 63 -20.09 -12.75 -10.96
N LEU A 64 -20.11 -12.63 -9.63
CA LEU A 64 -20.62 -11.47 -8.91
C LEU A 64 -19.85 -10.20 -9.25
N TRP A 65 -18.54 -10.30 -9.43
CA TRP A 65 -17.71 -9.18 -9.84
C TRP A 65 -18.00 -8.74 -11.28
N GLU A 66 -18.07 -9.69 -12.22
CA GLU A 66 -18.43 -9.41 -13.62
C GLU A 66 -19.84 -8.82 -13.73
N GLU A 67 -20.81 -9.38 -13.00
CA GLU A 67 -22.17 -8.82 -12.92
C GLU A 67 -22.16 -7.37 -12.44
N TYR A 68 -21.36 -7.07 -11.41
CA TYR A 68 -21.21 -5.73 -10.89
C TYR A 68 -20.64 -4.77 -11.95
N LEU A 69 -19.56 -5.15 -12.63
CA LEU A 69 -18.95 -4.35 -13.71
C LEU A 69 -19.94 -4.07 -14.86
N LEU A 70 -20.76 -5.07 -15.21
CA LEU A 70 -21.76 -4.96 -16.29
C LEU A 70 -23.05 -4.24 -15.88
N SER A 71 -23.27 -3.97 -14.61
CA SER A 71 -24.51 -3.38 -14.08
C SER A 71 -24.82 -1.97 -14.58
N GLY A 72 -23.86 -1.28 -15.19
CA GLY A 72 -23.96 0.13 -15.57
C GLY A 72 -23.97 1.12 -14.38
N LYS A 73 -23.81 0.59 -13.15
CA LYS A 73 -23.68 1.37 -11.91
C LYS A 73 -22.30 1.24 -11.28
N ALA A 74 -21.43 0.42 -11.87
CA ALA A 74 -20.09 0.19 -11.37
C ALA A 74 -19.26 1.47 -11.48
N SER A 75 -18.66 1.86 -10.37
CA SER A 75 -17.63 2.89 -10.33
C SER A 75 -16.43 2.27 -9.61
N VAL A 76 -15.39 1.96 -10.38
CA VAL A 76 -14.21 1.25 -9.91
C VAL A 76 -12.96 2.05 -10.24
N TYR A 77 -12.10 2.25 -9.27
CA TYR A 77 -10.75 2.80 -9.44
C TYR A 77 -9.69 1.78 -9.03
N LYS A 78 -8.55 1.84 -9.67
CA LYS A 78 -7.33 1.21 -9.20
C LYS A 78 -6.40 2.30 -8.69
N MET A 79 -6.18 2.35 -7.38
CA MET A 79 -5.25 3.27 -6.74
C MET A 79 -3.89 2.59 -6.55
N VAL A 80 -2.85 3.24 -7.03
CA VAL A 80 -1.46 2.74 -6.98
C VAL A 80 -0.59 3.78 -6.28
N PRO A 81 -0.17 3.54 -5.02
CA PRO A 81 0.85 4.33 -4.37
C PRO A 81 2.17 4.24 -5.14
N ALA A 82 2.64 5.35 -5.73
CA ALA A 82 3.77 5.37 -6.65
C ALA A 82 4.82 6.47 -6.35
N SER A 83 4.70 7.15 -5.21
CA SER A 83 5.62 8.23 -4.79
C SER A 83 6.97 7.76 -4.27
N GLY A 84 7.12 6.46 -3.95
CA GLY A 84 8.35 5.93 -3.34
C GLY A 84 9.54 5.95 -4.29
N ALA A 85 10.65 6.61 -3.89
CA ALA A 85 11.90 6.58 -4.63
C ALA A 85 12.49 5.17 -4.71
N ALA A 86 13.14 4.85 -5.83
CA ALA A 86 13.79 3.57 -6.04
C ALA A 86 15.15 3.41 -5.33
N SER A 87 15.59 4.39 -4.53
CA SER A 87 16.90 4.36 -3.87
C SER A 87 17.17 3.10 -3.05
N ARG A 88 16.14 2.57 -2.37
CA ARG A 88 16.27 1.31 -1.63
C ARG A 88 16.49 0.11 -2.55
N MET A 89 15.87 0.09 -3.73
CA MET A 89 16.02 -0.97 -4.73
C MET A 89 17.48 -1.07 -5.21
N PHE A 90 18.18 0.05 -5.29
CA PHE A 90 19.57 0.12 -5.75
C PHE A 90 20.61 0.23 -4.62
N LYS A 91 20.22 -0.02 -3.37
CA LYS A 91 21.13 0.09 -2.21
C LYS A 91 22.43 -0.68 -2.39
N MET A 92 22.37 -1.89 -2.92
CA MET A 92 23.54 -2.74 -3.20
C MET A 92 24.50 -2.03 -4.18
N LEU A 93 23.98 -1.43 -5.24
CA LEU A 93 24.80 -0.73 -6.25
C LEU A 93 25.41 0.59 -5.72
N TYR A 94 24.69 1.31 -4.85
CA TYR A 94 25.26 2.47 -4.16
C TYR A 94 26.42 2.05 -3.25
N ASN A 95 26.23 0.99 -2.47
CA ASN A 95 27.30 0.45 -1.62
C ASN A 95 28.51 0.01 -2.46
N PHE A 96 28.28 -0.58 -3.64
CA PHE A 96 29.36 -0.96 -4.56
C PHE A 96 30.11 0.27 -5.11
N LEU A 97 29.44 1.38 -5.42
CA LEU A 97 30.09 2.62 -5.85
C LEU A 97 31.05 3.17 -4.79
N GLU A 98 30.65 3.10 -3.51
CA GLU A 98 31.42 3.59 -2.37
C GLU A 98 32.50 2.61 -1.89
N ALA A 99 32.43 1.35 -2.30
CA ALA A 99 33.34 0.30 -1.88
C ALA A 99 34.80 0.58 -2.33
N PRO A 100 35.82 0.15 -1.57
CA PRO A 100 37.23 0.33 -1.92
C PRO A 100 37.68 -0.55 -3.10
N TYR A 101 36.93 -1.60 -3.44
CA TYR A 101 37.19 -2.49 -4.56
C TYR A 101 36.50 -1.99 -5.86
N THR A 102 37.00 -2.42 -7.02
CA THR A 102 36.53 -1.97 -8.34
C THR A 102 35.78 -3.05 -9.12
N ALA A 103 35.99 -4.32 -8.78
CA ALA A 103 35.29 -5.47 -9.34
C ALA A 103 34.28 -6.01 -8.33
N PRO A 104 33.20 -6.68 -8.79
CA PRO A 104 32.24 -7.33 -7.90
C PRO A 104 32.92 -8.33 -6.98
N GLU A 105 32.62 -8.26 -5.68
CA GLU A 105 33.16 -9.17 -4.65
C GLU A 105 32.06 -9.91 -3.89
N LYS A 106 30.82 -9.35 -3.89
CA LYS A 106 29.70 -9.94 -3.19
C LYS A 106 28.79 -10.73 -4.14
N PRO A 107 28.15 -11.81 -3.68
CA PRO A 107 27.30 -12.65 -4.53
C PRO A 107 26.20 -11.89 -5.26
N GLU A 108 25.58 -10.89 -4.60
CA GLU A 108 24.55 -10.05 -5.19
C GLU A 108 25.10 -9.12 -6.29
N GLU A 109 26.33 -8.63 -6.15
CA GLU A 109 27.04 -7.82 -7.15
C GLU A 109 27.42 -8.70 -8.36
N GLU A 110 28.01 -9.87 -8.11
CA GLU A 110 28.34 -10.86 -9.14
C GLU A 110 27.11 -11.28 -9.93
N ARG A 111 25.97 -11.52 -9.25
CA ARG A 111 24.70 -11.88 -9.88
C ARG A 111 24.21 -10.76 -10.79
N PHE A 112 24.28 -9.50 -10.34
CA PHE A 112 23.86 -8.34 -11.15
C PHE A 112 24.66 -8.26 -12.46
N PHE A 113 25.99 -8.28 -12.39
CA PHE A 113 26.84 -8.10 -13.57
C PHE A 113 26.87 -9.31 -14.49
N SER A 114 26.81 -10.53 -13.97
CA SER A 114 26.76 -11.76 -14.79
C SER A 114 25.46 -11.92 -15.58
N HIS A 115 24.37 -11.32 -15.12
CA HIS A 115 23.05 -11.39 -15.76
C HIS A 115 22.56 -10.01 -16.25
N ILE A 116 23.47 -9.04 -16.38
CA ILE A 116 23.11 -7.65 -16.70
C ILE A 116 22.30 -7.50 -17.99
N ASN A 117 22.51 -8.37 -18.96
CA ASN A 117 21.78 -8.42 -20.24
C ASN A 117 20.33 -8.96 -20.12
N GLN A 118 19.93 -9.45 -18.97
CA GLN A 118 18.55 -9.92 -18.72
C GLN A 118 17.64 -8.81 -18.21
N PHE A 119 18.20 -7.70 -17.74
CA PHE A 119 17.37 -6.59 -17.29
C PHE A 119 16.73 -5.83 -18.45
N ALA A 120 15.48 -5.44 -18.26
CA ALA A 120 14.69 -4.68 -19.23
C ALA A 120 15.33 -3.35 -19.65
N PHE A 121 16.16 -2.78 -18.82
CA PHE A 121 16.89 -1.53 -19.08
C PHE A 121 18.26 -1.72 -19.77
N TYR A 122 18.66 -2.96 -20.09
CA TYR A 122 20.01 -3.25 -20.58
C TYR A 122 20.40 -2.44 -21.81
N GLU A 123 19.57 -2.43 -22.85
CA GLU A 123 19.88 -1.72 -24.09
C GLU A 123 20.02 -0.21 -23.87
N TYR A 124 19.12 0.38 -23.10
CA TYR A 124 19.17 1.80 -22.74
C TYR A 124 20.40 2.15 -21.91
N LEU A 125 20.81 1.26 -21.00
CA LEU A 125 22.03 1.41 -20.23
C LEU A 125 23.28 1.30 -21.11
N ASN A 126 23.29 0.35 -22.05
CA ASN A 126 24.37 0.18 -22.99
C ASN A 126 24.54 1.41 -23.91
N GLU A 127 23.43 1.98 -24.39
CA GLU A 127 23.43 3.25 -25.13
C GLU A 127 23.96 4.41 -24.29
N ALA A 128 23.58 4.51 -23.01
CA ALA A 128 24.11 5.51 -22.10
C ALA A 128 25.64 5.36 -21.90
N CYS A 129 26.12 4.13 -21.73
CA CYS A 129 27.56 3.84 -21.64
C CYS A 129 28.32 4.23 -22.94
N LEU A 130 27.76 3.90 -24.09
CA LEU A 130 28.32 4.27 -25.39
C LEU A 130 28.41 5.79 -25.56
N ARG A 131 27.34 6.51 -25.23
CA ARG A 131 27.25 7.96 -25.33
C ARG A 131 28.23 8.68 -24.39
N ASN A 132 28.35 8.21 -23.15
CA ASN A 132 29.10 8.89 -22.11
C ASN A 132 30.56 8.45 -22.03
N ASN A 133 30.87 7.19 -22.40
CA ASN A 133 32.18 6.57 -22.16
C ASN A 133 32.80 5.94 -23.42
N TRP A 134 32.11 6.00 -24.57
CA TRP A 134 32.57 5.42 -25.86
C TRP A 134 32.81 3.90 -25.79
N LYS A 135 32.29 3.21 -24.79
CA LYS A 135 32.44 1.78 -24.56
C LYS A 135 31.08 1.13 -24.30
N SER A 136 30.83 -0.01 -24.90
CA SER A 136 29.67 -0.84 -24.56
C SER A 136 29.84 -1.52 -23.21
N ILE A 137 28.76 -1.97 -22.60
CA ILE A 137 28.79 -2.69 -21.31
C ILE A 137 29.78 -3.89 -21.37
N PRO A 138 29.77 -4.78 -22.37
CA PRO A 138 30.76 -5.86 -22.46
C PRO A 138 32.21 -5.38 -22.49
N LYS A 139 32.49 -4.24 -23.14
CA LYS A 139 33.84 -3.66 -23.17
C LYS A 139 34.24 -3.05 -21.83
N LEU A 140 33.29 -2.45 -21.11
CA LEU A 140 33.53 -1.92 -19.75
C LEU A 140 33.80 -3.08 -18.76
N ILE A 141 33.04 -4.15 -18.83
CA ILE A 141 33.25 -5.36 -18.01
C ILE A 141 34.64 -5.96 -18.31
N ALA A 142 34.99 -6.16 -19.58
CA ALA A 142 36.29 -6.68 -19.97
C ALA A 142 37.46 -5.80 -19.52
N ALA A 143 37.23 -4.50 -19.37
CA ALA A 143 38.23 -3.54 -18.86
C ALA A 143 38.24 -3.40 -17.32
N GLY A 144 37.34 -4.11 -16.59
CA GLY A 144 37.20 -3.98 -15.14
C GLY A 144 36.52 -2.67 -14.68
N GLU A 145 35.85 -1.96 -15.60
CA GLU A 145 35.24 -0.64 -15.36
C GLU A 145 33.78 -0.78 -14.88
N TYR A 146 33.52 -1.65 -13.90
CA TYR A 146 32.17 -1.95 -13.39
C TYR A 146 31.45 -0.74 -12.80
N LYS A 147 32.15 0.10 -12.03
CA LYS A 147 31.58 1.33 -11.44
C LYS A 147 31.05 2.29 -12.48
N THR A 148 31.69 2.38 -13.64
CA THR A 148 31.23 3.20 -14.77
C THR A 148 29.85 2.77 -15.27
N ILE A 149 29.56 1.48 -15.28
CA ILE A 149 28.24 0.94 -15.65
C ILE A 149 27.20 1.38 -14.61
N VAL A 150 27.50 1.22 -13.33
CA VAL A 150 26.60 1.61 -12.24
C VAL A 150 26.34 3.12 -12.21
N GLU A 151 27.37 3.95 -12.47
CA GLU A 151 27.20 5.41 -12.60
C GLU A 151 26.24 5.78 -13.75
N ASN A 152 26.32 5.09 -14.90
CA ASN A 152 25.41 5.31 -16.01
C ASN A 152 23.98 4.80 -15.72
N LEU A 153 23.81 3.81 -14.84
CA LEU A 153 22.49 3.38 -14.40
C LEU A 153 21.86 4.38 -13.42
N LEU A 154 22.61 4.77 -12.38
CA LEU A 154 22.05 5.48 -11.22
C LEU A 154 22.05 7.00 -11.38
N LEU A 155 23.09 7.59 -12.00
CA LEU A 155 23.29 9.04 -12.03
C LEU A 155 22.57 9.73 -13.20
N PRO A 156 22.23 11.03 -13.09
CA PRO A 156 21.52 11.77 -14.13
C PRO A 156 22.23 11.84 -15.48
N LYS A 157 23.56 11.68 -15.52
CA LYS A 157 24.33 11.61 -16.77
C LYS A 157 23.94 10.39 -17.65
N GLY A 158 23.39 9.34 -17.03
CA GLY A 158 22.94 8.12 -17.70
C GLY A 158 21.42 7.98 -17.64
N LEU A 159 20.92 6.90 -17.03
CA LEU A 159 19.47 6.65 -16.89
C LEU A 159 18.84 7.38 -15.71
N GLY A 160 19.64 7.80 -14.71
CA GLY A 160 19.16 8.53 -13.53
C GLY A 160 18.27 7.70 -12.60
N TYR A 161 18.34 6.37 -12.64
CA TYR A 161 17.45 5.48 -11.90
C TYR A 161 17.56 5.62 -10.39
N GLY A 162 18.68 6.11 -9.89
CA GLY A 162 18.89 6.32 -8.46
C GLY A 162 17.95 7.34 -7.81
N SER A 163 17.44 8.30 -8.59
CA SER A 163 16.53 9.35 -8.11
C SER A 163 15.09 9.16 -8.59
N LYS A 164 14.82 8.26 -9.55
CA LYS A 164 13.49 8.05 -10.10
C LYS A 164 12.61 7.18 -9.20
N PRO A 165 11.27 7.36 -9.22
CA PRO A 165 10.35 6.44 -8.58
C PRO A 165 10.27 5.12 -9.36
N LYS A 166 9.97 4.01 -8.67
CA LYS A 166 9.86 2.68 -9.28
C LYS A 166 8.91 2.64 -10.48
N ALA A 167 7.87 3.47 -10.47
CA ALA A 167 6.87 3.58 -11.53
C ALA A 167 7.46 3.85 -12.92
N LEU A 168 8.57 4.59 -12.97
CA LEU A 168 9.24 5.01 -14.20
C LEU A 168 10.39 4.09 -14.63
N LEU A 169 10.66 3.03 -13.87
CA LEU A 169 11.73 2.09 -14.16
C LEU A 169 11.23 0.96 -15.06
N LEU A 170 12.05 0.57 -16.03
CA LEU A 170 11.79 -0.60 -16.88
C LEU A 170 11.94 -1.88 -16.03
N PHE A 171 10.85 -2.63 -15.93
CA PHE A 171 10.79 -3.86 -15.13
C PHE A 171 10.88 -5.11 -16.00
N HIS A 172 10.10 -5.18 -17.08
CA HIS A 172 9.94 -6.42 -17.83
C HIS A 172 10.27 -6.25 -19.32
N ASN A 173 10.97 -7.22 -19.88
CA ASN A 173 11.25 -7.31 -21.30
C ASN A 173 10.04 -7.86 -22.06
N TYR A 174 9.75 -7.27 -23.20
CA TYR A 174 8.81 -7.76 -24.19
C TYR A 174 9.44 -7.66 -25.59
N LYS A 175 8.91 -8.41 -26.51
CA LYS A 175 9.43 -8.45 -27.89
C LYS A 175 9.34 -7.08 -28.58
N GLU A 176 8.26 -6.35 -28.33
CA GLU A 176 7.97 -5.06 -28.96
C GLU A 176 8.75 -3.93 -28.29
N ALA A 177 8.66 -3.83 -26.98
CA ALA A 177 9.37 -2.86 -26.15
C ALA A 177 9.30 -3.24 -24.68
N PRO A 178 10.31 -2.96 -23.87
CA PRO A 178 10.26 -3.20 -22.43
C PRO A 178 9.21 -2.30 -21.78
N ARG A 179 8.61 -2.79 -20.68
CA ARG A 179 7.57 -2.07 -19.93
C ARG A 179 8.07 -1.61 -18.56
N THR A 180 7.60 -0.44 -18.17
CA THR A 180 7.71 0.07 -16.79
C THR A 180 6.69 -0.61 -15.88
N SER A 181 6.87 -0.50 -14.55
CA SER A 181 5.87 -1.00 -13.62
C SER A 181 4.54 -0.24 -13.73
N ALA A 182 4.55 1.05 -14.11
CA ALA A 182 3.32 1.80 -14.37
C ALA A 182 2.52 1.20 -15.55
N GLU A 183 3.19 0.80 -16.63
CA GLU A 183 2.55 0.15 -17.79
C GLU A 183 1.90 -1.18 -17.39
N GLU A 184 2.56 -1.96 -16.54
CA GLU A 184 1.97 -3.21 -16.04
C GLU A 184 0.69 -2.96 -15.23
N HIS A 185 0.61 -1.84 -14.50
CA HIS A 185 -0.63 -1.45 -13.81
C HIS A 185 -1.74 -1.01 -14.75
N LEU A 186 -1.44 -0.41 -15.91
CA LEU A 186 -2.44 -0.12 -16.95
C LEU A 186 -3.04 -1.43 -17.48
N VAL A 187 -2.17 -2.40 -17.84
CA VAL A 187 -2.57 -3.73 -18.32
C VAL A 187 -3.49 -4.43 -17.31
N GLU A 188 -3.07 -4.49 -16.05
CA GLU A 188 -3.88 -5.08 -14.99
C GLU A 188 -5.24 -4.40 -14.86
N GLY A 189 -5.30 -3.07 -14.90
CA GLY A 189 -6.56 -2.31 -14.84
C GLY A 189 -7.52 -2.70 -15.96
N ALA A 190 -7.04 -2.83 -17.20
CA ALA A 190 -7.84 -3.26 -18.34
C ALA A 190 -8.41 -4.68 -18.18
N LEU A 191 -7.70 -5.57 -17.47
CA LEU A 191 -8.04 -6.99 -17.38
C LEU A 191 -9.03 -7.32 -16.26
N TYR A 192 -9.13 -6.49 -15.18
CA TYR A 192 -10.05 -6.79 -14.08
C TYR A 192 -10.93 -5.63 -13.59
N ALA A 193 -10.68 -4.39 -14.03
CA ALA A 193 -11.39 -3.19 -13.54
C ALA A 193 -12.09 -2.38 -14.66
N ARG A 194 -12.19 -2.94 -15.86
CA ARG A 194 -12.90 -2.33 -17.00
C ARG A 194 -14.41 -2.38 -16.79
N ASP A 195 -15.07 -1.23 -16.82
CA ASP A 195 -16.53 -1.17 -16.73
C ASP A 195 -17.23 -1.54 -18.06
N ARG A 196 -18.57 -1.55 -18.02
CA ARG A 196 -19.42 -1.90 -19.18
C ARG A 196 -19.15 -1.03 -20.41
N GLU A 197 -18.73 0.21 -20.22
CA GLU A 197 -18.49 1.18 -21.29
C GLU A 197 -17.05 1.10 -21.83
N GLY A 198 -16.26 0.17 -21.31
CA GLY A 198 -14.85 0.01 -21.67
C GLY A 198 -13.92 1.02 -20.97
N MET A 199 -14.41 1.70 -19.92
CA MET A 199 -13.61 2.66 -19.17
C MET A 199 -12.80 1.95 -18.08
N VAL A 200 -11.52 2.31 -17.95
CA VAL A 200 -10.59 1.87 -16.92
C VAL A 200 -10.07 3.08 -16.16
N ARG A 201 -10.31 3.14 -14.85
CA ARG A 201 -9.92 4.30 -14.04
C ARG A 201 -8.76 3.94 -13.14
N LEU A 202 -7.64 4.67 -13.29
CA LEU A 202 -6.46 4.53 -12.45
C LEU A 202 -6.17 5.84 -11.73
N HIS A 203 -5.67 5.71 -10.53
CA HIS A 203 -5.19 6.83 -9.75
C HIS A 203 -3.80 6.53 -9.20
N PHE A 204 -2.81 7.34 -9.55
CA PHE A 204 -1.45 7.23 -9.01
C PHE A 204 -1.19 8.34 -8.00
N THR A 205 -0.67 7.96 -6.83
CA THR A 205 -0.10 8.96 -5.92
C THR A 205 1.38 9.12 -6.24
N VAL A 206 1.79 10.35 -6.52
CA VAL A 206 3.14 10.67 -7.00
C VAL A 206 3.78 11.71 -6.11
N SER A 207 5.11 11.79 -6.12
CA SER A 207 5.83 12.91 -5.51
C SER A 207 5.85 14.12 -6.47
N PRO A 208 5.82 15.35 -5.94
CA PRO A 208 5.76 16.57 -6.76
C PRO A 208 6.89 16.67 -7.78
N GLU A 209 8.11 16.29 -7.39
CA GLU A 209 9.31 16.35 -8.22
C GLU A 209 9.26 15.44 -9.45
N HIS A 210 8.51 14.32 -9.39
CA HIS A 210 8.42 13.35 -10.48
C HIS A 210 7.11 13.40 -11.26
N ARG A 211 6.17 14.24 -10.85
CA ARG A 211 4.85 14.31 -11.46
C ARG A 211 4.90 14.55 -12.97
N LYS A 212 5.72 15.50 -13.41
CA LYS A 212 5.84 15.85 -14.84
C LYS A 212 6.36 14.67 -15.67
N GLU A 213 7.37 13.95 -15.18
CA GLU A 213 7.91 12.78 -15.88
C GLU A 213 6.86 11.67 -15.96
N PHE A 214 6.09 11.48 -14.87
CA PHE A 214 5.02 10.49 -14.82
C PHE A 214 3.88 10.82 -15.80
N GLU A 215 3.41 12.07 -15.81
CA GLU A 215 2.39 12.54 -16.76
C GLU A 215 2.86 12.40 -18.22
N ALA A 216 4.14 12.72 -18.50
CA ALA A 216 4.72 12.54 -19.83
C ALA A 216 4.76 11.07 -20.26
N LEU A 217 5.16 10.15 -19.37
CA LEU A 217 5.12 8.71 -19.64
C LEU A 217 3.69 8.29 -19.98
N ILE A 218 2.72 8.57 -19.11
CA ILE A 218 1.33 8.17 -19.30
C ILE A 218 0.77 8.73 -20.60
N HIS A 219 1.01 9.99 -20.90
CA HIS A 219 0.55 10.61 -22.14
C HIS A 219 1.08 9.89 -23.40
N SER A 220 2.31 9.41 -23.34
CA SER A 220 2.93 8.70 -24.49
C SER A 220 2.42 7.27 -24.67
N ILE A 221 2.13 6.56 -23.56
CA ILE A 221 1.76 5.13 -23.61
C ILE A 221 0.25 4.89 -23.64
N GLN A 222 -0.57 5.77 -23.06
CA GLN A 222 -2.01 5.60 -22.93
C GLN A 222 -2.68 5.25 -24.26
N PRO A 223 -2.45 5.96 -25.40
CA PRO A 223 -3.10 5.63 -26.67
C PRO A 223 -2.74 4.22 -27.16
N ILE A 224 -1.52 3.76 -26.88
CA ILE A 224 -1.04 2.44 -27.29
C ILE A 224 -1.83 1.35 -26.56
N TYR A 225 -1.98 1.51 -25.23
CA TYR A 225 -2.72 0.55 -24.41
C TYR A 225 -4.23 0.62 -24.62
N GLU A 226 -4.79 1.80 -24.95
CA GLU A 226 -6.20 1.94 -25.35
C GLU A 226 -6.50 1.13 -26.62
N ASP A 227 -5.64 1.22 -27.62
CA ASP A 227 -5.77 0.45 -28.86
C ASP A 227 -5.56 -1.06 -28.62
N LEU A 228 -4.52 -1.41 -27.88
CA LEU A 228 -4.16 -2.81 -27.63
C LEU A 228 -5.25 -3.60 -26.87
N TYR A 229 -5.89 -2.96 -25.89
CA TYR A 229 -6.89 -3.61 -25.03
C TYR A 229 -8.34 -3.24 -25.38
N GLY A 230 -8.57 -2.37 -26.34
CA GLY A 230 -9.91 -1.90 -26.72
C GLY A 230 -10.64 -1.23 -25.57
N VAL A 231 -9.95 -0.37 -24.81
CA VAL A 231 -10.45 0.34 -23.63
C VAL A 231 -10.21 1.84 -23.76
N ARG A 232 -10.74 2.60 -22.81
CA ARG A 232 -10.37 4.01 -22.59
C ARG A 232 -9.89 4.14 -21.17
N TYR A 233 -8.79 4.88 -20.97
CA TYR A 233 -8.27 5.15 -19.65
C TYR A 233 -8.64 6.55 -19.17
N ASP A 234 -9.12 6.62 -17.92
CA ASP A 234 -9.21 7.84 -17.12
C ASP A 234 -8.15 7.77 -16.02
N ILE A 235 -7.00 8.43 -16.27
CA ILE A 235 -5.84 8.36 -15.38
C ILE A 235 -5.68 9.69 -14.65
N SER A 236 -5.67 9.63 -13.34
CA SER A 236 -5.54 10.79 -12.47
C SER A 236 -4.35 10.65 -11.53
N PHE A 237 -3.85 11.80 -11.06
CA PHE A 237 -2.71 11.90 -10.17
C PHE A 237 -3.05 12.74 -8.95
N SER A 238 -2.49 12.37 -7.81
CA SER A 238 -2.47 13.23 -6.63
C SER A 238 -1.12 13.14 -5.92
N GLU A 239 -0.86 14.14 -5.12
CA GLU A 239 0.32 14.23 -4.26
C GLU A 239 -0.12 14.07 -2.81
N GLN A 240 0.78 13.58 -1.96
CA GLN A 240 0.54 13.61 -0.52
C GLN A 240 0.35 15.05 -0.07
N LEU A 241 -0.62 15.28 0.80
CA LEU A 241 -0.89 16.63 1.31
C LEU A 241 0.26 17.09 2.23
N PRO A 242 0.85 18.28 2.01
CA PRO A 242 1.89 18.81 2.91
C PRO A 242 1.43 18.96 4.37
N SER A 243 0.12 19.12 4.59
CA SER A 243 -0.48 19.17 5.93
C SER A 243 -0.42 17.85 6.70
N THR A 244 -0.06 16.75 6.03
CA THR A 244 0.17 15.45 6.65
C THR A 244 1.65 15.18 6.97
N ASP A 245 2.54 16.11 6.67
CA ASP A 245 3.93 16.03 7.08
C ASP A 245 4.03 16.05 8.61
N THR A 246 5.00 15.30 9.13
CA THR A 246 5.22 15.17 10.57
C THR A 246 6.52 15.83 10.99
N LEU A 247 6.55 16.36 12.20
CA LEU A 247 7.74 16.90 12.81
C LEU A 247 8.72 15.79 13.21
N ALA A 248 10.02 16.12 13.22
CA ALA A 248 11.04 15.28 13.81
C ALA A 248 11.53 15.88 15.12
N LEU A 249 11.85 15.03 16.10
CA LEU A 249 12.48 15.44 17.35
C LEU A 249 13.88 14.84 17.47
N THR A 250 14.71 15.44 18.32
CA THR A 250 15.96 14.81 18.76
C THR A 250 15.66 13.66 19.72
N PRO A 251 16.61 12.77 20.03
CA PRO A 251 16.42 11.74 21.07
C PRO A 251 16.03 12.29 22.44
N GLU A 252 16.42 13.55 22.74
CA GLU A 252 16.07 14.25 23.98
C GLU A 252 14.65 14.84 23.96
N GLY A 253 13.94 14.71 22.81
CA GLY A 253 12.57 15.20 22.65
C GLY A 253 12.45 16.67 22.28
N GLU A 254 13.53 17.31 21.82
CA GLU A 254 13.53 18.69 21.32
C GLU A 254 13.24 18.72 19.80
N LEU A 255 12.72 19.84 19.29
CA LEU A 255 12.47 20.02 17.86
C LEU A 255 13.76 19.84 17.05
N PHE A 256 13.76 18.90 16.12
CA PHE A 256 14.91 18.68 15.26
C PHE A 256 14.99 19.78 14.20
N ARG A 257 16.15 20.45 14.16
CA ARG A 257 16.42 21.53 13.19
C ARG A 257 17.49 21.14 12.20
N THR A 258 17.29 21.57 10.96
CA THR A 258 18.31 21.51 9.92
C THR A 258 19.51 22.39 10.24
N ASP A 259 20.60 22.26 9.52
CA ASP A 259 21.80 23.09 9.71
C ASP A 259 21.54 24.58 9.44
N THR A 260 20.45 24.91 8.74
CA THR A 260 19.98 26.28 8.49
C THR A 260 18.96 26.79 9.52
N GLY A 261 18.70 26.02 10.59
CA GLY A 261 17.82 26.39 11.68
C GLY A 261 16.32 26.14 11.46
N HIS A 262 15.93 25.64 10.27
CA HIS A 262 14.54 25.31 9.94
C HIS A 262 14.06 24.04 10.63
N LEU A 263 12.75 23.92 10.87
CA LEU A 263 12.14 22.68 11.35
C LEU A 263 12.35 21.56 10.31
N LEU A 264 12.65 20.35 10.80
CA LEU A 264 12.68 19.17 9.91
C LEU A 264 11.27 18.57 9.84
N PHE A 265 10.66 18.66 8.67
CA PHE A 265 9.44 17.96 8.33
C PHE A 265 9.77 16.67 7.58
N ARG A 266 8.97 15.65 7.83
CA ARG A 266 9.06 14.37 7.15
C ARG A 266 7.69 14.03 6.56
N PRO A 267 7.66 13.42 5.35
CA PRO A 267 6.42 12.90 4.81
C PRO A 267 5.76 11.92 5.80
N GLY A 268 4.45 12.03 6.01
CA GLY A 268 3.69 11.18 6.93
C GLY A 268 3.57 9.71 6.50
N GLY A 269 4.28 9.30 5.45
CA GLY A 269 4.27 7.94 4.92
C GLY A 269 2.97 7.59 4.20
N HIS A 270 2.75 6.28 3.94
CA HIS A 270 1.55 5.85 3.21
C HIS A 270 0.24 6.05 3.99
N GLY A 271 0.29 6.27 5.29
CA GLY A 271 -0.89 6.61 6.11
C GLY A 271 -1.56 7.92 5.68
N ALA A 272 -0.77 8.90 5.26
CA ALA A 272 -1.27 10.17 4.72
C ALA A 272 -2.18 9.99 3.49
N LEU A 273 -2.03 8.88 2.75
CA LEU A 273 -2.79 8.60 1.53
C LEU A 273 -4.28 8.28 1.79
N ILE A 274 -4.71 8.17 3.05
CA ILE A 274 -6.14 8.06 3.37
C ILE A 274 -6.93 9.28 2.87
N HIS A 275 -6.32 10.47 2.87
CA HIS A 275 -6.90 11.68 2.31
C HIS A 275 -7.03 11.63 0.78
N ASN A 276 -6.05 11.03 0.11
CA ASN A 276 -6.08 10.84 -1.35
C ASN A 276 -7.17 9.83 -1.73
N LEU A 277 -7.24 8.70 -1.01
CA LEU A 277 -8.27 7.68 -1.18
C LEU A 277 -9.68 8.24 -1.00
N GLY A 278 -9.91 9.04 0.06
CA GLY A 278 -11.22 9.64 0.37
C GLY A 278 -11.72 10.65 -0.68
N LYS A 279 -10.85 11.17 -1.54
CA LYS A 279 -11.20 12.10 -2.62
C LYS A 279 -11.61 11.41 -3.92
N LEU A 280 -11.43 10.08 -4.04
CA LEU A 280 -11.79 9.37 -5.26
C LEU A 280 -13.31 9.34 -5.46
N PRO A 281 -13.82 9.75 -6.63
CA PRO A 281 -15.26 9.81 -6.91
C PRO A 281 -15.80 8.43 -7.30
N THR A 282 -15.67 7.44 -6.43
CA THR A 282 -15.97 6.05 -6.76
C THR A 282 -16.61 5.29 -5.60
N ASP A 283 -17.17 4.13 -5.90
CA ASP A 283 -17.72 3.18 -4.91
C ASP A 283 -16.68 2.16 -4.47
N VAL A 284 -15.88 1.67 -5.42
CA VAL A 284 -14.94 0.57 -5.23
C VAL A 284 -13.54 0.99 -5.64
N VAL A 285 -12.54 0.65 -4.81
CA VAL A 285 -11.14 0.95 -5.08
C VAL A 285 -10.29 -0.30 -4.84
N PHE A 286 -9.55 -0.73 -5.87
CA PHE A 286 -8.44 -1.65 -5.69
C PHE A 286 -7.19 -0.88 -5.29
N ILE A 287 -6.46 -1.38 -4.30
CA ILE A 287 -5.17 -0.82 -3.88
C ILE A 287 -4.10 -1.89 -4.06
N LYS A 288 -3.03 -1.55 -4.76
CA LYS A 288 -1.87 -2.43 -4.99
C LYS A 288 -0.60 -1.61 -5.09
N ASN A 289 0.49 -2.10 -4.50
CA ASN A 289 1.79 -1.43 -4.57
C ASN A 289 2.33 -1.42 -6.00
N ILE A 290 3.03 -0.32 -6.33
CA ILE A 290 3.62 -0.09 -7.66
C ILE A 290 4.60 -1.19 -8.10
N ASP A 291 5.28 -1.82 -7.16
CA ASP A 291 6.33 -2.79 -7.42
C ASP A 291 5.86 -4.26 -7.43
N ASN A 292 4.59 -4.54 -7.10
CA ASN A 292 4.03 -5.88 -7.14
C ASN A 292 3.35 -6.15 -8.49
N VAL A 293 4.14 -6.35 -9.52
CA VAL A 293 3.69 -6.60 -10.90
C VAL A 293 4.52 -7.72 -11.53
N VAL A 294 3.93 -8.42 -12.48
CA VAL A 294 4.59 -9.49 -13.25
C VAL A 294 4.33 -9.30 -14.75
N PRO A 295 5.15 -9.86 -15.66
CA PRO A 295 4.88 -9.83 -17.09
C PRO A 295 3.64 -10.67 -17.47
N ASP A 296 3.09 -10.43 -18.65
CA ASP A 296 1.80 -10.97 -19.12
C ASP A 296 1.63 -12.48 -18.93
N PRO A 297 2.63 -13.34 -19.18
CA PRO A 297 2.48 -14.79 -18.99
C PRO A 297 2.15 -15.22 -17.56
N TYR A 298 2.52 -14.40 -16.57
CA TYR A 298 2.31 -14.69 -15.14
C TYR A 298 1.13 -13.92 -14.51
N LYS A 299 0.42 -13.07 -15.29
CA LYS A 299 -0.71 -12.26 -14.75
C LYS A 299 -1.97 -13.06 -14.44
N GLY A 300 -2.11 -14.29 -14.96
CA GLY A 300 -3.35 -15.07 -14.86
C GLY A 300 -3.89 -15.18 -13.45
N SER A 301 -3.03 -15.58 -12.50
CA SER A 301 -3.38 -15.71 -11.09
C SER A 301 -3.76 -14.35 -10.47
N THR A 302 -2.96 -13.31 -10.70
CA THR A 302 -3.28 -11.96 -10.23
C THR A 302 -4.66 -11.49 -10.69
N ILE A 303 -4.99 -11.66 -11.97
CA ILE A 303 -6.27 -11.22 -12.55
C ILE A 303 -7.42 -12.00 -11.93
N MET A 304 -7.29 -13.32 -11.84
CA MET A 304 -8.31 -14.19 -11.26
C MET A 304 -8.61 -13.80 -9.82
N TYR A 305 -7.58 -13.67 -8.98
CA TYR A 305 -7.77 -13.35 -7.57
C TYR A 305 -8.18 -11.89 -7.33
N LYS A 306 -7.85 -10.94 -8.21
CA LYS A 306 -8.43 -9.60 -8.17
C LYS A 306 -9.94 -9.61 -8.40
N LYS A 307 -10.42 -10.34 -9.40
CA LYS A 307 -11.85 -10.52 -9.66
C LYS A 307 -12.54 -11.24 -8.49
N PHE A 308 -11.91 -12.26 -7.96
CA PHE A 308 -12.39 -13.01 -6.81
C PHE A 308 -12.54 -12.11 -5.57
N LEU A 309 -11.51 -11.37 -5.16
CA LEU A 309 -11.58 -10.42 -4.04
C LEU A 309 -12.65 -9.34 -4.27
N GLY A 310 -12.78 -8.85 -5.51
CA GLY A 310 -13.85 -7.94 -5.91
C GLY A 310 -15.24 -8.54 -5.68
N GLY A 311 -15.44 -9.80 -6.05
CA GLY A 311 -16.70 -10.52 -5.82
C GLY A 311 -17.01 -10.73 -4.35
N VAL A 312 -16.02 -11.09 -3.53
CA VAL A 312 -16.17 -11.18 -2.07
C VAL A 312 -16.60 -9.82 -1.49
N LEU A 313 -15.97 -8.72 -1.92
CA LEU A 313 -16.38 -7.38 -1.50
C LEU A 313 -17.85 -7.09 -1.87
N ILE A 314 -18.25 -7.39 -3.10
CA ILE A 314 -19.64 -7.13 -3.55
C ILE A 314 -20.64 -7.97 -2.76
N ALA A 315 -20.32 -9.22 -2.43
CA ALA A 315 -21.16 -10.07 -1.60
C ALA A 315 -21.33 -9.48 -0.18
N LEU A 316 -20.23 -9.16 0.49
CA LEU A 316 -20.25 -8.54 1.82
C LEU A 316 -21.00 -7.20 1.82
N ARG A 317 -20.73 -6.34 0.83
CA ARG A 317 -21.39 -5.04 0.67
C ARG A 317 -22.90 -5.20 0.51
N ARG A 318 -23.38 -6.11 -0.34
CA ARG A 318 -24.81 -6.41 -0.53
C ARG A 318 -25.45 -6.82 0.78
N GLN A 319 -24.82 -7.71 1.54
CA GLN A 319 -25.33 -8.20 2.81
C GLN A 319 -25.39 -7.09 3.88
N ILE A 320 -24.28 -6.35 4.07
CA ILE A 320 -24.20 -5.23 5.02
C ILE A 320 -25.27 -4.16 4.69
N PHE A 321 -25.41 -3.79 3.42
CA PHE A 321 -26.38 -2.78 2.99
C PHE A 321 -27.83 -3.24 3.17
N SER A 322 -28.09 -4.54 3.00
CA SER A 322 -29.38 -5.15 3.28
C SER A 322 -29.73 -5.02 4.77
N TYR A 323 -28.80 -5.35 5.66
CA TYR A 323 -28.99 -5.24 7.10
C TYR A 323 -29.19 -3.78 7.55
N LEU A 324 -28.38 -2.85 7.06
CA LEU A 324 -28.54 -1.43 7.38
C LEU A 324 -29.90 -0.90 6.93
N THR A 325 -30.38 -1.33 5.75
CA THR A 325 -31.70 -0.97 5.23
C THR A 325 -32.82 -1.55 6.08
N LEU A 326 -32.65 -2.79 6.57
CA LEU A 326 -33.60 -3.44 7.49
C LEU A 326 -33.67 -2.66 8.80
N LEU A 327 -32.52 -2.35 9.41
CA LEU A 327 -32.43 -1.65 10.69
C LEU A 327 -32.96 -0.21 10.63
N GLU A 328 -32.89 0.44 9.47
CA GLU A 328 -33.46 1.78 9.27
C GLU A 328 -35.00 1.78 9.17
N LYS A 329 -35.58 0.72 8.60
CA LYS A 329 -37.02 0.63 8.33
C LYS A 329 -37.91 0.33 9.56
N GLY A 330 -37.33 -0.14 10.67
CA GLY A 330 -38.11 -0.45 11.84
C GLY A 330 -37.39 -1.24 12.90
N LYS A 331 -38.16 -1.85 13.82
CA LYS A 331 -37.61 -2.75 14.84
C LYS A 331 -37.36 -4.12 14.22
N PRO A 332 -36.11 -4.60 14.12
CA PRO A 332 -35.83 -5.97 13.69
C PRO A 332 -36.41 -6.96 14.69
N SER A 333 -36.80 -8.15 14.23
CA SER A 333 -37.15 -9.27 15.11
C SER A 333 -35.86 -9.80 15.79
N HIS A 334 -36.05 -10.53 16.90
CA HIS A 334 -34.96 -11.20 17.60
C HIS A 334 -34.15 -12.12 16.66
N ALA A 335 -34.79 -12.90 15.81
CA ALA A 335 -34.16 -13.77 14.84
C ALA A 335 -33.29 -12.99 13.82
N GLN A 336 -33.75 -11.80 13.41
CA GLN A 336 -32.94 -10.92 12.52
C GLN A 336 -31.72 -10.32 13.23
N ILE A 337 -31.85 -10.00 14.51
CA ILE A 337 -30.70 -9.54 15.31
C ILE A 337 -29.67 -10.65 15.42
N GLU A 338 -30.10 -11.88 15.79
CA GLU A 338 -29.20 -13.04 15.89
C GLU A 338 -28.53 -13.38 14.55
N GLU A 339 -29.24 -13.26 13.42
CA GLU A 339 -28.66 -13.41 12.08
C GLU A 339 -27.54 -12.38 11.82
N ILE A 340 -27.80 -11.11 12.17
CA ILE A 340 -26.81 -10.03 11.97
C ILE A 340 -25.59 -10.23 12.88
N LEU A 341 -25.81 -10.61 14.14
CA LEU A 341 -24.71 -10.90 15.07
C LEU A 341 -23.88 -12.10 14.59
N GLY A 342 -24.53 -13.16 14.13
CA GLY A 342 -23.84 -14.30 13.50
C GLY A 342 -23.04 -13.92 12.25
N PHE A 343 -23.54 -12.97 11.46
CA PHE A 343 -22.78 -12.43 10.32
C PHE A 343 -21.55 -11.63 10.78
N LEU A 344 -21.68 -10.77 11.80
CA LEU A 344 -20.57 -10.01 12.35
C LEU A 344 -19.45 -10.93 12.87
N GLU A 345 -19.83 -11.96 13.62
CA GLU A 345 -18.87 -12.94 14.16
C GLU A 345 -18.26 -13.82 13.07
N GLY A 346 -19.10 -14.39 12.19
CA GLY A 346 -18.66 -15.39 11.21
C GLY A 346 -17.95 -14.82 9.99
N GLN A 347 -18.36 -13.63 9.51
CA GLN A 347 -17.78 -13.05 8.28
C GLN A 347 -16.77 -11.93 8.54
N LEU A 348 -16.90 -11.21 9.66
CA LEU A 348 -16.06 -10.06 9.97
C LEU A 348 -15.18 -10.27 11.22
N SER A 349 -15.32 -11.43 11.90
CA SER A 349 -14.61 -11.76 13.14
C SER A 349 -14.78 -10.69 14.24
N ILE A 350 -15.96 -10.07 14.28
CA ILE A 350 -16.34 -9.08 15.29
C ILE A 350 -17.12 -9.79 16.38
N THR A 351 -16.49 -10.04 17.54
CA THR A 351 -17.20 -10.59 18.71
C THR A 351 -18.09 -9.54 19.34
N VAL A 352 -19.24 -9.99 19.82
CA VAL A 352 -20.19 -9.11 20.52
C VAL A 352 -19.70 -8.89 21.95
N PRO A 353 -19.69 -7.64 22.47
CA PRO A 353 -19.39 -7.39 23.88
C PRO A 353 -20.32 -8.17 24.82
N GLU A 354 -19.76 -8.73 25.90
CA GLU A 354 -20.52 -9.61 26.83
C GLU A 354 -21.64 -8.88 27.57
N ASP A 355 -21.46 -7.58 27.80
CA ASP A 355 -22.41 -6.71 28.52
C ASP A 355 -23.49 -6.09 27.63
N LEU A 356 -23.49 -6.43 26.33
CA LEU A 356 -24.47 -5.91 25.39
C LEU A 356 -25.79 -6.66 25.52
N ASP A 357 -26.88 -5.98 25.98
CA ASP A 357 -28.21 -6.55 26.02
C ASP A 357 -28.82 -6.72 24.62
N LYS A 358 -28.96 -7.96 24.19
CA LYS A 358 -29.43 -8.31 22.84
C LYS A 358 -30.88 -7.89 22.52
N GLU A 359 -31.63 -7.51 23.52
CA GLU A 359 -33.04 -7.05 23.36
C GLU A 359 -33.19 -5.53 23.42
N ASP A 360 -32.14 -4.80 23.77
CA ASP A 360 -32.20 -3.35 23.93
C ASP A 360 -31.91 -2.57 22.62
N SER A 361 -32.44 -1.37 22.58
CA SER A 361 -32.15 -0.37 21.54
C SER A 361 -30.65 0.00 21.42
N SER A 362 -29.87 -0.20 22.49
CA SER A 362 -28.42 -0.04 22.51
C SER A 362 -27.72 -1.01 21.56
N THR A 363 -28.15 -2.28 21.50
CA THR A 363 -27.63 -3.30 20.60
C THR A 363 -27.86 -2.93 19.14
N ILE A 364 -29.06 -2.46 18.81
CA ILE A 364 -29.37 -2.00 17.44
C ILE A 364 -28.45 -0.86 17.04
N LYS A 365 -28.21 0.12 17.92
CA LYS A 365 -27.30 1.24 17.67
C LYS A 365 -25.86 0.76 17.50
N TRP A 366 -25.42 -0.18 18.33
CA TRP A 366 -24.07 -0.77 18.23
C TRP A 366 -23.91 -1.51 16.90
N ILE A 367 -24.86 -2.37 16.52
CA ILE A 367 -24.86 -3.05 15.22
C ILE A 367 -24.80 -2.05 14.06
N GLN A 368 -25.64 -1.00 14.07
CA GLN A 368 -25.64 0.04 13.06
C GLN A 368 -24.29 0.75 13.00
N GLY A 369 -23.69 1.07 14.14
CA GLY A 369 -22.36 1.69 14.23
C GLY A 369 -21.24 0.78 13.71
N ARG A 370 -21.37 -0.55 13.85
CA ARG A 370 -20.41 -1.51 13.30
C ARG A 370 -20.59 -1.72 11.81
N LEU A 371 -21.83 -1.86 11.33
CA LEU A 371 -22.10 -2.12 9.91
C LEU A 371 -21.89 -0.88 9.03
N ASN A 372 -22.23 0.33 9.52
CA ASN A 372 -22.14 1.56 8.72
C ASN A 372 -20.72 2.14 8.70
N ARG A 373 -19.79 1.37 8.18
CA ARG A 373 -18.36 1.69 8.05
C ARG A 373 -17.88 1.36 6.64
N PRO A 374 -16.77 1.95 6.17
CA PRO A 374 -16.10 1.48 4.96
C PRO A 374 -15.78 -0.01 5.06
N ILE A 375 -15.69 -0.68 3.92
CA ILE A 375 -15.43 -2.12 3.86
C ILE A 375 -14.13 -2.35 3.11
N ARG A 376 -13.28 -3.26 3.60
CA ARG A 376 -12.12 -3.76 2.86
C ARG A 376 -12.06 -5.26 2.87
N VAL A 377 -11.67 -5.82 1.74
CA VAL A 377 -11.29 -7.22 1.59
C VAL A 377 -9.80 -7.25 1.25
N CYS A 378 -9.02 -7.98 2.04
CA CYS A 378 -7.57 -8.02 1.91
C CYS A 378 -7.14 -9.45 1.58
N GLY A 379 -6.45 -9.64 0.47
CA GLY A 379 -5.76 -10.87 0.16
C GLY A 379 -4.63 -11.12 1.15
N MET A 380 -4.53 -12.34 1.66
CA MET A 380 -3.45 -12.79 2.56
C MET A 380 -2.72 -13.95 1.92
N VAL A 381 -1.41 -13.87 1.88
CA VAL A 381 -0.54 -14.95 1.40
C VAL A 381 0.15 -15.66 2.56
N ARG A 382 0.58 -16.89 2.36
CA ARG A 382 1.43 -17.58 3.34
C ARG A 382 2.74 -16.85 3.51
N ASN A 383 3.11 -16.60 4.78
CA ASN A 383 4.36 -15.93 5.13
C ASN A 383 5.56 -16.85 4.83
N GLN A 384 6.54 -16.34 4.09
CA GLN A 384 7.80 -17.02 3.79
C GLN A 384 9.01 -16.25 4.34
N GLY A 385 8.78 -15.33 5.29
CA GLY A 385 9.84 -14.53 5.93
C GLY A 385 9.91 -13.10 5.39
N GLU A 386 8.90 -12.63 4.66
CA GLU A 386 8.84 -11.25 4.19
C GLU A 386 8.68 -10.28 5.38
N PRO A 387 9.39 -9.14 5.35
CA PRO A 387 9.17 -8.07 6.31
C PRO A 387 7.90 -7.29 5.97
N GLY A 388 7.06 -7.03 6.96
CA GLY A 388 5.84 -6.23 6.80
C GLY A 388 4.73 -6.66 7.75
N GLY A 389 3.50 -6.29 7.42
CA GLY A 389 2.34 -6.52 8.27
C GLY A 389 1.73 -7.91 8.13
N GLY A 390 1.36 -8.50 9.26
CA GLY A 390 0.57 -9.74 9.34
C GLY A 390 -0.87 -9.48 9.76
N PRO A 391 -1.78 -10.43 9.51
CA PRO A 391 -3.17 -10.36 9.95
C PRO A 391 -3.33 -10.84 11.39
N PHE A 392 -4.03 -10.04 12.22
CA PHE A 392 -4.30 -10.33 13.63
C PHE A 392 -5.76 -10.05 13.98
N ILE A 393 -6.24 -10.72 15.02
CA ILE A 393 -7.46 -10.37 15.72
C ILE A 393 -7.07 -9.61 16.98
N VAL A 394 -7.59 -8.39 17.14
CA VAL A 394 -7.29 -7.54 18.28
C VAL A 394 -8.54 -7.26 19.10
N ARG A 395 -8.34 -6.92 20.39
CA ARG A 395 -9.41 -6.45 21.27
C ARG A 395 -9.63 -4.97 21.07
N GLU A 396 -10.88 -4.59 20.93
CA GLU A 396 -11.31 -3.21 20.86
C GLU A 396 -11.64 -2.66 22.26
N HIS A 397 -11.68 -1.34 22.38
CA HIS A 397 -11.93 -0.65 23.66
C HIS A 397 -13.32 -0.92 24.25
N ASP A 398 -14.29 -1.33 23.42
CA ASP A 398 -15.64 -1.71 23.84
C ASP A 398 -15.78 -3.21 24.16
N GLY A 399 -14.65 -3.95 24.23
CA GLY A 399 -14.63 -5.37 24.50
C GLY A 399 -14.88 -6.27 23.29
N SER A 400 -15.28 -5.70 22.14
CA SER A 400 -15.41 -6.46 20.89
C SER A 400 -14.04 -6.80 20.29
N SER A 401 -14.01 -7.54 19.20
CA SER A 401 -12.80 -7.79 18.42
C SER A 401 -12.86 -7.17 17.03
N SER A 402 -11.70 -7.04 16.38
CA SER A 402 -11.58 -6.65 14.98
C SER A 402 -10.40 -7.32 14.28
N LEU A 403 -10.46 -7.41 12.95
CA LEU A 403 -9.36 -7.85 12.11
C LEU A 403 -8.44 -6.68 11.77
N GLN A 404 -7.16 -6.78 12.12
CA GLN A 404 -6.17 -5.74 11.89
C GLN A 404 -4.92 -6.28 11.19
N ILE A 405 -4.28 -5.43 10.39
CA ILE A 405 -2.95 -5.68 9.84
C ILE A 405 -1.95 -4.91 10.70
N LEU A 406 -1.02 -5.63 11.34
CA LEU A 406 -0.03 -5.04 12.24
C LEU A 406 1.39 -5.39 11.79
N GLU A 407 2.29 -4.42 11.93
CA GLU A 407 3.72 -4.58 11.77
C GLU A 407 4.39 -4.82 13.14
N SER A 408 5.58 -5.43 13.15
CA SER A 408 6.30 -5.74 14.40
C SER A 408 6.52 -4.52 15.31
N SER A 409 6.70 -3.33 14.74
CA SER A 409 6.83 -2.07 15.48
C SER A 409 5.58 -1.65 16.26
N GLN A 410 4.42 -2.25 15.95
CA GLN A 410 3.12 -1.97 16.57
C GLN A 410 2.74 -3.00 17.64
N ILE A 411 3.62 -3.95 17.92
CA ILE A 411 3.41 -5.08 18.83
C ILE A 411 4.39 -4.99 19.99
N ASP A 412 3.92 -5.24 21.21
CA ASP A 412 4.79 -5.35 22.37
C ASP A 412 5.59 -6.66 22.32
N MET A 413 6.80 -6.58 21.77
CA MET A 413 7.69 -7.73 21.65
C MET A 413 8.37 -8.11 22.97
N GLU A 414 8.23 -7.30 24.04
CA GLU A 414 8.71 -7.64 25.37
C GLU A 414 7.69 -8.49 26.12
N ASP A 415 6.39 -8.34 25.82
CA ASP A 415 5.36 -9.25 26.31
C ASP A 415 5.45 -10.60 25.61
N ALA A 416 5.68 -11.67 26.40
CA ALA A 416 5.87 -13.02 25.86
C ALA A 416 4.63 -13.57 25.15
N GLY A 417 3.40 -13.18 25.58
CA GLY A 417 2.14 -13.59 24.95
C GLY A 417 1.95 -12.91 23.60
N GLN A 418 2.17 -11.60 23.54
CA GLN A 418 2.05 -10.82 22.31
C GLN A 418 3.09 -11.27 21.26
N ARG A 419 4.33 -11.49 21.71
CA ARG A 419 5.38 -12.03 20.84
C ARG A 419 5.05 -13.43 20.32
N ALA A 420 4.50 -14.31 21.14
CA ALA A 420 4.08 -15.65 20.70
C ALA A 420 3.01 -15.60 19.61
N PHE A 421 2.03 -14.68 19.71
CA PHE A 421 1.04 -14.50 18.64
C PHE A 421 1.68 -13.99 17.35
N PHE A 422 2.65 -13.08 17.43
CA PHE A 422 3.37 -12.59 16.26
C PHE A 422 4.19 -13.70 15.58
N GLU A 423 4.94 -14.48 16.36
CA GLU A 423 5.77 -15.59 15.86
C GLU A 423 4.94 -16.75 15.29
N ALA A 424 3.71 -16.95 15.79
CA ALA A 424 2.77 -17.94 15.26
C ALA A 424 2.11 -17.50 13.95
N GLY A 425 2.30 -16.25 13.51
CA GLY A 425 1.68 -15.67 12.31
C GLY A 425 2.11 -16.40 11.03
N GLY A 426 1.21 -17.21 10.47
CA GLY A 426 1.45 -17.98 9.24
C GLY A 426 1.11 -17.25 7.95
N TYR A 427 0.61 -16.01 8.03
CA TYR A 427 0.16 -15.21 6.90
C TYR A 427 0.76 -13.81 6.90
N PHE A 428 0.80 -13.23 5.71
CA PHE A 428 1.37 -11.92 5.45
C PHE A 428 0.43 -11.10 4.55
N ASN A 429 0.41 -9.78 4.72
CA ASN A 429 -0.33 -8.85 3.88
C ASN A 429 0.51 -8.40 2.68
N PRO A 430 0.20 -8.87 1.44
CA PRO A 430 0.92 -8.47 0.23
C PRO A 430 0.54 -7.07 -0.26
N VAL A 431 -0.35 -6.35 0.45
CA VAL A 431 -1.00 -5.11 0.01
C VAL A 431 -1.80 -5.35 -1.28
N ASP A 432 -2.71 -6.30 -1.20
CA ASP A 432 -3.69 -6.62 -2.21
C ASP A 432 -5.09 -6.43 -1.64
N LEU A 433 -5.64 -5.22 -1.79
CA LEU A 433 -6.89 -4.81 -1.18
C LEU A 433 -7.91 -4.38 -2.22
N VAL A 434 -9.20 -4.63 -1.90
CA VAL A 434 -10.32 -4.01 -2.56
C VAL A 434 -11.25 -3.42 -1.51
N CYS A 435 -11.69 -2.17 -1.71
CA CYS A 435 -12.37 -1.35 -0.72
C CYS A 435 -13.71 -0.82 -1.25
N SER A 436 -14.73 -0.71 -0.38
CA SER A 436 -15.96 0.05 -0.63
C SER A 436 -15.96 1.27 0.30
N ILE A 437 -15.99 2.47 -0.32
CA ILE A 437 -15.79 3.75 0.40
C ILE A 437 -17.03 4.64 0.41
N ARG A 438 -18.20 4.09 0.08
CA ARG A 438 -19.50 4.76 0.18
C ARG A 438 -20.46 3.97 1.08
N ASP A 439 -21.34 4.71 1.76
CA ASP A 439 -22.39 4.12 2.59
C ASP A 439 -23.50 3.49 1.74
N TYR A 440 -24.46 2.81 2.41
CA TYR A 440 -25.60 2.16 1.76
C TYR A 440 -26.58 3.13 1.08
N LYS A 441 -26.42 4.45 1.28
CA LYS A 441 -27.16 5.52 0.60
C LYS A 441 -26.36 6.14 -0.56
N GLY A 442 -25.18 5.62 -0.85
CA GLY A 442 -24.28 6.10 -1.92
C GLY A 442 -23.48 7.35 -1.56
N ARG A 443 -23.48 7.79 -0.29
CA ARG A 443 -22.71 8.95 0.18
C ARG A 443 -21.27 8.56 0.48
N PRO A 444 -20.28 9.38 0.14
CA PRO A 444 -18.89 9.11 0.50
C PRO A 444 -18.71 9.14 2.02
N PHE A 445 -17.93 8.19 2.55
CA PHE A 445 -17.47 8.27 3.92
C PHE A 445 -16.37 9.34 4.06
N ASP A 446 -16.35 10.05 5.17
CA ASP A 446 -15.16 10.77 5.62
C ASP A 446 -14.20 9.75 6.24
N LEU A 447 -13.26 9.25 5.41
CA LEU A 447 -12.38 8.15 5.80
C LEU A 447 -11.48 8.50 6.99
N THR A 448 -11.23 9.79 7.24
CA THR A 448 -10.39 10.22 8.36
C THR A 448 -11.01 9.92 9.74
N LYS A 449 -12.35 9.75 9.79
CA LYS A 449 -13.06 9.38 11.01
C LYS A 449 -12.92 7.91 11.41
N PHE A 450 -12.35 7.10 10.53
CA PHE A 450 -12.16 5.66 10.71
C PHE A 450 -10.68 5.29 10.94
N VAL A 451 -9.84 6.29 11.16
CA VAL A 451 -8.42 6.15 11.53
C VAL A 451 -8.31 5.98 13.04
N ASN A 452 -7.54 5.02 13.50
CA ASN A 452 -7.13 4.95 14.91
C ASN A 452 -5.78 5.66 15.09
N PRO A 453 -5.74 6.88 15.61
CA PRO A 453 -4.48 7.63 15.78
C PRO A 453 -3.51 6.96 16.76
N LYS A 454 -4.00 6.11 17.68
CA LYS A 454 -3.17 5.40 18.66
C LYS A 454 -2.30 4.31 18.04
N THR A 455 -2.50 3.99 16.76
CA THR A 455 -1.70 3.01 16.01
C THR A 455 -0.54 3.64 15.23
N ALA A 456 -0.32 4.94 15.38
CA ALA A 456 0.93 5.58 14.98
C ALA A 456 2.11 5.01 15.78
N PHE A 457 3.32 5.18 15.28
CA PHE A 457 4.52 4.73 15.99
C PHE A 457 5.69 5.67 15.75
N ILE A 458 6.72 5.57 16.59
CA ILE A 458 7.93 6.37 16.49
C ILE A 458 9.03 5.51 15.87
N SER A 459 9.63 6.02 14.81
CA SER A 459 10.80 5.40 14.16
C SER A 459 12.08 6.18 14.47
N HIS A 460 13.16 5.46 14.81
CA HIS A 460 14.48 6.01 14.95
C HIS A 460 15.16 6.11 13.58
N LYS A 461 15.61 7.30 13.22
CA LYS A 461 16.25 7.59 11.93
C LYS A 461 17.48 8.48 12.15
N SER A 462 18.21 8.76 11.08
CA SER A 462 19.31 9.72 11.12
C SER A 462 19.27 10.65 9.91
N LEU A 463 19.76 11.86 10.10
CA LEU A 463 20.00 12.85 9.05
C LEU A 463 21.38 13.46 9.24
N SER A 464 22.27 13.34 8.26
CA SER A 464 23.65 13.86 8.33
C SER A 464 24.40 13.39 9.60
N GLY A 465 24.21 12.12 9.99
CA GLY A 465 24.85 11.54 11.18
C GLY A 465 24.22 11.92 12.52
N ARG A 466 23.15 12.73 12.53
CA ARG A 466 22.40 13.11 13.73
C ARG A 466 21.17 12.21 13.86
N GLU A 467 21.00 11.59 15.02
CA GLU A 467 19.82 10.77 15.32
C GLU A 467 18.57 11.62 15.50
N LEU A 468 17.42 11.07 15.10
CA LEU A 468 16.12 11.72 15.24
C LEU A 468 15.00 10.70 15.47
N LEU A 469 13.96 11.17 16.14
CA LEU A 469 12.67 10.51 16.30
C LEU A 469 11.72 11.05 15.24
N ALA A 470 11.11 10.16 14.47
CA ALA A 470 10.13 10.52 13.45
C ALA A 470 8.79 9.85 13.74
N LEU A 471 7.71 10.63 13.70
CA LEU A 471 6.35 10.11 13.80
C LEU A 471 5.96 9.48 12.46
N GLU A 472 5.60 8.22 12.51
CA GLU A 472 4.96 7.51 11.40
C GLU A 472 3.46 7.48 11.66
N LEU A 473 2.67 8.10 10.76
CA LEU A 473 1.21 8.07 10.86
C LEU A 473 0.67 6.63 10.74
N PRO A 474 -0.53 6.33 11.27
CA PRO A 474 -1.18 5.03 11.06
C PRO A 474 -1.18 4.66 9.59
N GLY A 475 -0.52 3.57 9.21
CA GLY A 475 -0.35 3.18 7.81
C GLY A 475 -1.68 2.96 7.08
N LEU A 476 -1.74 3.21 5.76
CA LEU A 476 -2.98 3.21 4.98
C LEU A 476 -3.81 1.93 5.17
N TRP A 477 -3.17 0.77 5.05
CA TRP A 477 -3.82 -0.54 5.23
C TRP A 477 -3.68 -1.11 6.66
N ASN A 478 -3.09 -0.34 7.58
CA ASN A 478 -2.99 -0.66 9.00
C ASN A 478 -4.00 0.21 9.78
N GLY A 479 -3.53 1.04 10.66
CA GLY A 479 -4.37 1.87 11.55
C GLY A 479 -5.20 2.95 10.87
N ALA A 480 -4.87 3.37 9.62
CA ALA A 480 -5.73 4.31 8.89
C ALA A 480 -7.05 3.66 8.41
N MET A 481 -7.11 2.33 8.35
CA MET A 481 -8.33 1.57 8.08
C MET A 481 -8.77 0.74 9.30
N HIS A 482 -8.43 1.18 10.52
CA HIS A 482 -8.70 0.44 11.75
C HIS A 482 -10.19 0.17 11.95
N ASP A 483 -11.01 1.22 11.88
CA ASP A 483 -12.46 1.14 12.09
C ASP A 483 -13.24 0.74 10.82
N TRP A 484 -12.64 -0.03 9.93
CA TRP A 484 -13.29 -0.54 8.73
C TRP A 484 -13.83 -1.95 8.96
N ASN A 485 -14.93 -2.30 8.29
CA ASN A 485 -15.35 -3.68 8.15
C ASN A 485 -14.32 -4.43 7.31
N THR A 486 -13.59 -5.34 7.92
CA THR A 486 -12.45 -6.04 7.32
C THR A 486 -12.75 -7.51 7.14
N ALA A 487 -12.45 -8.06 5.96
CA ALA A 487 -12.38 -9.49 5.71
C ALA A 487 -10.98 -9.84 5.16
N PHE A 488 -10.34 -10.83 5.74
CA PHE A 488 -9.12 -11.43 5.22
C PHE A 488 -9.46 -12.67 4.40
N VAL A 489 -8.82 -12.82 3.25
CA VAL A 489 -9.07 -13.92 2.32
C VAL A 489 -7.75 -14.52 1.89
N GLU A 490 -7.60 -15.85 1.97
CA GLU A 490 -6.41 -16.52 1.46
C GLU A 490 -6.32 -16.36 -0.06
N VAL A 491 -5.15 -15.95 -0.54
CA VAL A 491 -4.80 -15.92 -1.96
C VAL A 491 -3.45 -16.60 -2.19
N PRO A 492 -3.20 -17.19 -3.36
CA PRO A 492 -1.94 -17.86 -3.63
C PRO A 492 -0.74 -16.93 -3.59
N LEU A 493 0.41 -17.50 -3.23
CA LEU A 493 1.66 -16.76 -3.12
C LEU A 493 2.11 -16.14 -4.46
N ASP A 494 1.78 -16.77 -5.59
CA ASP A 494 2.10 -16.27 -6.94
C ASP A 494 1.39 -14.95 -7.32
N THR A 495 0.45 -14.47 -6.49
CA THR A 495 -0.09 -13.11 -6.60
C THR A 495 0.82 -12.04 -6.00
N PHE A 496 1.89 -12.44 -5.29
CA PHE A 496 2.81 -11.56 -4.58
C PHE A 496 4.24 -11.68 -5.10
N ASN A 497 4.62 -10.80 -6.00
CA ASN A 497 5.93 -10.77 -6.64
C ASN A 497 6.52 -9.36 -6.61
N PRO A 498 6.83 -8.79 -5.43
CA PRO A 498 7.34 -7.44 -5.32
C PRO A 498 8.80 -7.35 -5.77
N VAL A 499 9.15 -6.24 -6.39
CA VAL A 499 10.54 -5.87 -6.69
C VAL A 499 11.05 -4.97 -5.56
N LYS A 500 11.71 -5.56 -4.57
CA LYS A 500 12.32 -4.83 -3.43
C LYS A 500 13.73 -4.38 -3.75
N GLU A 501 14.51 -5.26 -4.39
CA GLU A 501 15.88 -5.04 -4.81
C GLU A 501 16.02 -5.21 -6.33
N VAL A 502 17.05 -4.64 -6.94
CA VAL A 502 17.24 -4.70 -8.40
C VAL A 502 17.35 -6.14 -8.91
N ASN A 503 17.98 -7.02 -8.14
CA ASN A 503 18.14 -8.42 -8.51
C ASN A 503 16.84 -9.24 -8.42
N ASP A 504 15.77 -8.70 -7.84
CA ASP A 504 14.45 -9.34 -7.89
C ASP A 504 13.94 -9.44 -9.33
N LEU A 505 14.30 -8.46 -10.18
CA LEU A 505 13.99 -8.50 -11.61
C LEU A 505 14.60 -9.70 -12.36
N LEU A 506 15.57 -10.39 -11.76
CA LEU A 506 16.18 -11.63 -12.30
C LEU A 506 15.48 -12.91 -11.82
N ARG A 507 14.42 -12.80 -11.01
CA ARG A 507 13.60 -13.95 -10.66
C ARG A 507 12.78 -14.41 -11.87
N THR A 508 12.46 -15.70 -11.92
CA THR A 508 11.69 -16.30 -13.03
C THR A 508 10.37 -15.58 -13.27
N GLU A 509 9.69 -15.15 -12.20
CA GLU A 509 8.41 -14.46 -12.24
C GLU A 509 8.48 -13.06 -12.88
N HIS A 510 9.69 -12.48 -13.00
CA HIS A 510 9.93 -11.19 -13.66
C HIS A 510 10.58 -11.31 -15.04
N GLN A 511 10.94 -12.53 -15.44
CA GLN A 511 11.50 -12.79 -16.75
C GLN A 511 10.41 -13.25 -17.71
N ASN A 512 10.22 -12.52 -18.81
CA ASN A 512 9.28 -12.94 -19.84
C ASN A 512 9.87 -14.16 -20.54
N PRO A 513 9.21 -15.33 -20.53
CA PRO A 513 9.69 -16.47 -21.29
C PRO A 513 9.70 -16.12 -22.78
N ALA A 514 10.86 -16.36 -23.43
CA ALA A 514 11.12 -16.05 -24.84
C ALA A 514 10.19 -16.82 -25.77
#